data_b7a5bb70859f87a4b8b6e88655e93108
#
_entry.id   b7a5bb70859f87a4b8b6e88655e93108
#
_cell.length_a   1.000
_cell.length_b   1.000
_cell.length_c   1.000
_cell.angle_alpha   90.00
_cell.angle_beta   90.00
_cell.angle_gamma   90.00
#
_symmetry.space_group_name_H-M   'P 1'
#
loop_
_entity.id
_entity.type
_entity.pdbx_description
1 polymer ?
#
loop_
_entity_poly.entity_id
_entity_poly.type
_entity_poly.pdbx_seq_one_letter_code
_entity_poly.pdbx_strand_id
1 'polypeptide(L)'
;VDVVSGVPDSGCAHGLGYAMESGKPFRRPLVKYTPGYGRSYTPPSQQKRDLIAKMKLIPIKEVIEGNSIVVCEDSIVRGTQLKNFTIKKLWDCGAKKIHIRPACPPLMFPCRFNLSTRSISELAARRAIRSLEGRDIEDVSAYINHNSEQYKKMVEWIAKDLDVTTLRYQTVDDMVEAIGLPKEKLCLYCWTGECPKFTPSKLGIDIVDVKKPTAKKPTKTKVKL
;
A
#
# COMPACT_ATOMS: atom_id res chain seq x y z
N VAL A 1 17.52 15.19 3.98
CA VAL A 1 16.86 14.75 2.75
C VAL A 1 17.23 15.69 1.63
N ASP A 2 17.66 15.14 0.50
CA ASP A 2 18.16 15.91 -0.64
C ASP A 2 17.07 16.03 -1.73
N VAL A 3 16.27 14.97 -1.90
CA VAL A 3 15.27 14.85 -2.97
C VAL A 3 13.96 14.28 -2.42
N VAL A 4 12.85 14.81 -2.92
CA VAL A 4 11.50 14.25 -2.75
C VAL A 4 11.02 13.66 -4.06
N SER A 5 10.36 12.53 -4.00
CA SER A 5 9.79 11.82 -5.15
C SER A 5 8.48 11.12 -4.79
N GLY A 6 7.82 10.59 -5.80
CA GLY A 6 6.72 9.62 -5.65
C GLY A 6 6.96 8.36 -6.47
N VAL A 7 6.41 7.25 -6.02
CA VAL A 7 6.37 6.04 -6.85
C VAL A 7 5.49 6.31 -8.06
N PRO A 8 5.97 6.14 -9.28
CA PRO A 8 5.17 6.37 -10.48
C PRO A 8 4.05 5.31 -10.66
N ASP A 9 2.78 5.71 -10.92
CA ASP A 9 2.33 7.12 -11.05
C ASP A 9 1.59 7.59 -9.79
N SER A 10 1.09 6.64 -8.97
CA SER A 10 0.19 6.87 -7.82
C SER A 10 0.80 7.77 -6.74
N GLY A 11 2.06 7.60 -6.44
CA GLY A 11 2.76 8.41 -5.43
C GLY A 11 3.20 9.80 -5.90
N CYS A 12 3.14 10.10 -7.20
CA CYS A 12 3.73 11.34 -7.73
C CYS A 12 3.01 12.61 -7.25
N ALA A 13 1.67 12.61 -7.19
CA ALA A 13 0.90 13.75 -6.70
C ALA A 13 1.21 14.03 -5.21
N HIS A 14 1.27 12.98 -4.40
CA HIS A 14 1.64 13.06 -2.98
C HIS A 14 3.07 13.56 -2.80
N GLY A 15 4.00 13.07 -3.62
CA GLY A 15 5.40 13.52 -3.61
C GLY A 15 5.53 15.00 -3.99
N LEU A 16 4.74 15.47 -4.95
CA LEU A 16 4.74 16.87 -5.33
C LEU A 16 4.24 17.77 -4.19
N GLY A 17 3.11 17.41 -3.56
CA GLY A 17 2.59 18.14 -2.40
C GLY A 17 3.59 18.14 -1.24
N TYR A 18 4.22 17.00 -0.93
CA TYR A 18 5.25 16.93 0.09
C TYR A 18 6.47 17.82 -0.22
N ALA A 19 6.87 17.88 -1.50
CA ALA A 19 7.99 18.73 -1.93
C ALA A 19 7.67 20.21 -1.77
N MET A 20 6.45 20.62 -2.15
CA MET A 20 5.98 22.00 -2.01
C MET A 20 5.98 22.44 -0.54
N GLU A 21 5.43 21.63 0.35
CA GLU A 21 5.35 21.96 1.78
C GLU A 21 6.73 21.93 2.46
N SER A 22 7.57 20.95 2.14
CA SER A 22 8.90 20.80 2.75
C SER A 22 9.96 21.73 2.19
N GLY A 23 9.71 22.44 1.09
CA GLY A 23 10.69 23.26 0.35
C GLY A 23 11.81 22.42 -0.29
N LYS A 24 11.67 21.09 -0.37
CA LYS A 24 12.69 20.23 -0.98
C LYS A 24 12.41 19.99 -2.45
N PRO A 25 13.45 19.85 -3.30
CA PRO A 25 13.24 19.68 -4.72
C PRO A 25 12.54 18.35 -5.04
N PHE A 26 11.48 18.41 -5.85
CA PHE A 26 10.88 17.23 -6.44
C PHE A 26 11.74 16.76 -7.62
N ARG A 27 12.11 15.48 -7.63
CA ARG A 27 12.82 14.83 -8.73
C ARG A 27 12.19 13.47 -9.02
N ARG A 28 12.44 12.92 -10.17
CA ARG A 28 11.93 11.60 -10.59
C ARG A 28 13.09 10.59 -10.67
N PRO A 29 13.47 9.96 -9.55
CA PRO A 29 14.50 8.91 -9.52
C PRO A 29 14.04 7.64 -10.22
N LEU A 30 12.72 7.47 -10.41
CA LEU A 30 12.12 6.35 -11.10
C LEU A 30 11.17 6.85 -12.18
N VAL A 31 11.26 6.28 -13.36
CA VAL A 31 10.37 6.56 -14.49
C VAL A 31 9.62 5.29 -14.87
N LYS A 32 8.31 5.40 -15.04
CA LYS A 32 7.51 4.30 -15.53
C LYS A 32 7.62 4.20 -17.05
N TYR A 33 8.01 3.03 -17.53
CA TYR A 33 8.08 2.74 -18.95
C TYR A 33 6.91 1.84 -19.35
N THR A 34 6.01 2.36 -20.17
CA THR A 34 4.79 1.66 -20.58
C THR A 34 4.63 1.40 -22.08
N PRO A 35 5.57 1.75 -22.99
CA PRO A 35 5.34 1.52 -24.41
C PRO A 35 5.23 0.03 -24.73
N GLY A 36 4.11 -0.36 -25.36
CA GLY A 36 3.92 -1.68 -25.98
C GLY A 36 3.61 -2.86 -25.07
N TYR A 37 3.65 -2.68 -23.74
CA TYR A 37 3.32 -3.76 -22.82
C TYR A 37 2.01 -3.48 -22.08
N GLY A 38 0.99 -4.28 -22.36
CA GLY A 38 -0.25 -4.32 -21.58
C GLY A 38 0.00 -4.64 -20.10
N ARG A 39 -1.02 -5.11 -19.41
CA ARG A 39 -0.89 -5.46 -17.97
C ARG A 39 0.14 -6.58 -17.79
N SER A 40 1.04 -6.45 -16.80
CA SER A 40 2.19 -7.35 -16.57
C SER A 40 1.82 -8.81 -16.27
N TYR A 41 0.56 -9.09 -16.01
CA TYR A 41 0.04 -10.44 -15.78
C TYR A 41 -0.41 -11.16 -17.06
N THR A 42 -0.40 -10.49 -18.21
CA THR A 42 -0.86 -11.04 -19.50
C THR A 42 0.09 -12.07 -20.13
N PRO A 43 1.43 -11.98 -19.99
CA PRO A 43 2.33 -12.96 -20.59
C PRO A 43 2.20 -14.35 -19.97
N PRO A 44 2.25 -15.42 -20.79
CA PRO A 44 2.02 -16.79 -20.31
C PRO A 44 3.14 -17.35 -19.42
N SER A 45 4.39 -16.89 -19.57
CA SER A 45 5.50 -17.40 -18.77
C SER A 45 5.86 -16.48 -17.59
N GLN A 46 6.23 -17.06 -16.43
CA GLN A 46 6.63 -16.32 -15.24
C GLN A 46 7.85 -15.45 -15.53
N GLN A 47 8.85 -15.98 -16.25
CA GLN A 47 10.07 -15.25 -16.61
C GLN A 47 9.77 -13.96 -17.40
N LYS A 48 8.82 -14.02 -18.36
CA LYS A 48 8.39 -12.84 -19.12
C LYS A 48 7.64 -11.84 -18.23
N ARG A 49 6.79 -12.33 -17.31
CA ARG A 49 6.10 -11.46 -16.32
C ARG A 49 7.09 -10.73 -15.43
N ASP A 50 8.12 -11.43 -14.93
CA ASP A 50 9.14 -10.86 -14.07
C ASP A 50 10.01 -9.85 -14.81
N LEU A 51 10.36 -10.14 -16.07
CA LEU A 51 11.10 -9.20 -16.93
C LEU A 51 10.31 -7.93 -17.19
N ILE A 52 9.03 -8.05 -17.56
CA ILE A 52 8.14 -6.89 -17.77
C ILE A 52 7.96 -6.10 -16.48
N ALA A 53 7.80 -6.75 -15.34
CA ALA A 53 7.71 -6.07 -14.04
C ALA A 53 9.00 -5.31 -13.72
N LYS A 54 10.18 -5.89 -14.02
CA LYS A 54 11.48 -5.22 -13.85
C LYS A 54 11.63 -4.00 -14.79
N MET A 55 11.12 -4.09 -16.01
CA MET A 55 11.21 -2.99 -17.00
C MET A 55 10.23 -1.84 -16.74
N LYS A 56 9.18 -2.06 -15.95
CA LYS A 56 8.15 -1.04 -15.69
C LYS A 56 8.66 0.22 -15.00
N LEU A 57 9.69 0.08 -14.15
CA LEU A 57 10.30 1.19 -13.43
C LEU A 57 11.78 1.25 -13.79
N ILE A 58 12.17 2.31 -14.48
CA ILE A 58 13.56 2.60 -14.83
C ILE A 58 14.14 3.56 -13.81
N PRO A 59 15.23 3.20 -13.12
CA PRO A 59 15.92 4.10 -12.21
C PRO A 59 16.79 5.10 -12.98
N ILE A 60 16.82 6.34 -12.52
CA ILE A 60 17.68 7.41 -13.03
C ILE A 60 18.84 7.56 -12.05
N LYS A 61 19.97 6.94 -12.36
CA LYS A 61 21.11 6.84 -11.44
C LYS A 61 21.60 8.20 -10.99
N GLU A 62 21.67 9.17 -11.88
CA GLU A 62 22.14 10.54 -11.63
C GLU A 62 21.28 11.29 -10.59
N VAL A 63 20.02 10.86 -10.41
CA VAL A 63 19.13 11.42 -9.39
C VAL A 63 19.21 10.66 -8.07
N ILE A 64 19.66 9.40 -8.13
CA ILE A 64 19.63 8.47 -6.98
C ILE A 64 20.97 8.47 -6.23
N GLU A 65 22.08 8.35 -6.96
CA GLU A 65 23.39 8.09 -6.40
C GLU A 65 23.81 9.16 -5.38
N GLY A 66 24.17 8.73 -4.19
CA GLY A 66 24.62 9.59 -3.08
C GLY A 66 23.52 10.42 -2.40
N ASN A 67 22.28 10.39 -2.89
CA ASN A 67 21.18 11.19 -2.36
C ASN A 67 20.38 10.46 -1.27
N SER A 68 19.90 11.25 -0.31
CA SER A 68 18.90 10.86 0.68
C SER A 68 17.51 11.23 0.14
N ILE A 69 16.68 10.24 -0.16
CA ILE A 69 15.45 10.38 -0.94
C ILE A 69 14.23 10.12 -0.07
N VAL A 70 13.26 11.04 -0.05
CA VAL A 70 11.89 10.75 0.38
C VAL A 70 11.12 10.22 -0.82
N VAL A 71 10.47 9.09 -0.66
CA VAL A 71 9.60 8.49 -1.65
C VAL A 71 8.18 8.41 -1.09
N CYS A 72 7.27 9.15 -1.69
CA CYS A 72 5.85 9.10 -1.37
C CYS A 72 5.18 7.97 -2.15
N GLU A 73 4.19 7.34 -1.53
CA GLU A 73 3.35 6.30 -2.12
C GLU A 73 1.89 6.55 -1.72
N ASP A 74 0.93 6.06 -2.48
CA ASP A 74 -0.48 6.15 -2.10
C ASP A 74 -0.78 5.29 -0.87
N SER A 75 -0.29 4.04 -0.87
CA SER A 75 -0.54 3.08 0.20
C SER A 75 0.49 1.95 0.25
N ILE A 76 0.65 1.33 1.41
CA ILE A 76 1.38 0.07 1.55
C ILE A 76 0.38 -1.02 1.92
N VAL A 77 -0.02 -1.83 0.94
CA VAL A 77 -0.90 -2.98 1.16
C VAL A 77 -0.08 -4.18 1.67
N ARG A 78 0.68 -4.82 0.78
CA ARG A 78 1.57 -5.94 1.10
C ARG A 78 3.02 -5.53 1.27
N GLY A 79 3.42 -4.43 0.64
CA GLY A 79 4.80 -3.95 0.61
C GLY A 79 5.72 -4.68 -0.37
N THR A 80 5.35 -5.86 -0.87
CA THR A 80 6.21 -6.71 -1.72
C THR A 80 6.63 -6.01 -3.02
N GLN A 81 5.69 -5.33 -3.70
CA GLN A 81 5.98 -4.59 -4.93
C GLN A 81 6.92 -3.41 -4.63
N LEU A 82 6.63 -2.66 -3.57
CA LEU A 82 7.44 -1.53 -3.14
C LEU A 82 8.88 -1.98 -2.81
N LYS A 83 9.03 -3.05 -2.03
CA LYS A 83 10.34 -3.62 -1.66
C LYS A 83 11.13 -4.07 -2.88
N ASN A 84 10.55 -4.96 -3.68
CA ASN A 84 11.30 -5.70 -4.70
C ASN A 84 11.56 -4.89 -5.98
N PHE A 85 10.70 -3.93 -6.31
CA PHE A 85 10.80 -3.20 -7.57
C PHE A 85 11.13 -1.72 -7.41
N THR A 86 10.85 -1.11 -6.27
CA THR A 86 11.13 0.31 -6.03
C THR A 86 12.36 0.46 -5.14
N ILE A 87 12.29 0.00 -3.91
CA ILE A 87 13.33 0.21 -2.89
C ILE A 87 14.63 -0.46 -3.31
N LYS A 88 14.56 -1.72 -3.76
CA LYS A 88 15.73 -2.43 -4.25
C LYS A 88 16.47 -1.67 -5.37
N LYS A 89 15.75 -1.09 -6.33
CA LYS A 89 16.38 -0.32 -7.41
C LYS A 89 17.04 0.95 -6.93
N LEU A 90 16.48 1.61 -5.92
CA LEU A 90 17.08 2.79 -5.34
C LEU A 90 18.39 2.44 -4.63
N TRP A 91 18.44 1.34 -3.87
CA TRP A 91 19.66 0.85 -3.25
C TRP A 91 20.68 0.40 -4.29
N ASP A 92 20.27 -0.38 -5.29
CA ASP A 92 21.14 -0.87 -6.37
C ASP A 92 21.78 0.30 -7.17
N CYS A 93 21.15 1.47 -7.19
CA CYS A 93 21.66 2.70 -7.82
C CYS A 93 22.41 3.63 -6.86
N GLY A 94 22.71 3.20 -5.64
CA GLY A 94 23.56 3.95 -4.70
C GLY A 94 22.84 5.05 -3.91
N ALA A 95 21.56 4.90 -3.61
CA ALA A 95 20.89 5.81 -2.69
C ALA A 95 21.60 5.83 -1.32
N LYS A 96 21.76 7.01 -0.72
CA LYS A 96 22.38 7.18 0.60
C LYS A 96 21.39 6.83 1.74
N LYS A 97 20.14 7.25 1.61
CA LYS A 97 19.05 6.96 2.52
C LYS A 97 17.74 6.91 1.76
N ILE A 98 16.83 6.05 2.19
CA ILE A 98 15.48 5.94 1.64
C ILE A 98 14.46 6.14 2.76
N HIS A 99 13.57 7.11 2.58
CA HIS A 99 12.52 7.45 3.51
C HIS A 99 11.16 7.28 2.83
N ILE A 100 10.32 6.40 3.34
CA ILE A 100 8.99 6.15 2.74
C ILE A 100 7.91 6.92 3.49
N ARG A 101 7.00 7.54 2.72
CA ARG A 101 5.87 8.35 3.20
C ARG A 101 4.59 7.96 2.47
N PRO A 102 3.85 6.96 2.98
CA PRO A 102 2.52 6.65 2.45
C PRO A 102 1.54 7.79 2.76
N ALA A 103 0.67 8.08 1.81
CA ALA A 103 -0.36 9.12 1.93
C ALA A 103 -1.57 8.67 2.75
N CYS A 104 -1.61 7.42 3.19
CA CYS A 104 -2.67 6.88 4.04
C CYS A 104 -2.08 6.16 5.26
N PRO A 105 -2.90 5.90 6.30
CA PRO A 105 -2.51 5.09 7.46
C PRO A 105 -2.21 3.63 7.09
N PRO A 106 -1.61 2.83 8.01
CA PRO A 106 -1.44 1.38 7.80
C PRO A 106 -2.77 0.69 7.59
N LEU A 107 -2.88 -0.16 6.56
CA LEU A 107 -4.09 -0.96 6.32
C LEU A 107 -4.16 -2.12 7.31
N MET A 108 -5.19 -2.07 8.16
CA MET A 108 -5.45 -3.06 9.22
C MET A 108 -6.46 -4.13 8.80
N PHE A 109 -7.37 -3.79 7.88
CA PHE A 109 -8.48 -4.63 7.48
C PHE A 109 -8.58 -4.73 5.96
N PRO A 110 -9.01 -5.88 5.41
CA PRO A 110 -9.28 -6.02 3.99
C PRO A 110 -10.50 -5.18 3.60
N CYS A 111 -10.51 -4.71 2.37
CA CYS A 111 -11.62 -3.91 1.86
C CYS A 111 -12.92 -4.74 1.83
N ARG A 112 -14.01 -4.22 2.40
CA ARG A 112 -15.33 -4.87 2.36
C ARG A 112 -15.90 -4.98 0.96
N PHE A 113 -15.51 -4.08 0.07
CA PHE A 113 -15.93 -4.09 -1.34
C PHE A 113 -14.99 -4.94 -2.22
N ASN A 114 -14.09 -5.70 -1.61
CA ASN A 114 -13.15 -6.61 -2.28
C ASN A 114 -12.22 -5.93 -3.31
N LEU A 115 -11.92 -4.66 -3.09
CA LEU A 115 -10.98 -3.91 -3.91
C LEU A 115 -9.54 -4.23 -3.46
N SER A 116 -8.82 -5.03 -4.23
CA SER A 116 -7.37 -5.28 -4.12
C SER A 116 -6.87 -5.97 -2.83
N THR A 117 -7.61 -5.96 -1.74
CA THR A 117 -7.20 -6.50 -0.43
C THR A 117 -8.13 -7.62 0.00
N ARG A 118 -7.87 -8.86 -0.45
CA ARG A 118 -8.74 -10.00 -0.18
C ARG A 118 -8.43 -10.73 1.12
N SER A 119 -7.16 -10.75 1.52
CA SER A 119 -6.69 -11.50 2.68
C SER A 119 -6.10 -10.57 3.74
N ILE A 120 -6.58 -10.69 4.98
CA ILE A 120 -6.06 -9.97 6.12
C ILE A 120 -4.60 -10.36 6.42
N SER A 121 -4.25 -11.62 6.20
CA SER A 121 -2.93 -12.16 6.50
C SER A 121 -1.81 -11.59 5.62
N GLU A 122 -2.15 -11.02 4.46
CA GLU A 122 -1.19 -10.45 3.52
C GLU A 122 -0.88 -8.97 3.78
N LEU A 123 -1.70 -8.28 4.58
CA LEU A 123 -1.50 -6.87 4.90
C LEU A 123 -0.18 -6.68 5.66
N ALA A 124 0.64 -5.70 5.25
CA ALA A 124 1.94 -5.43 5.88
C ALA A 124 1.81 -5.17 7.39
N ALA A 125 0.82 -4.37 7.81
CA ALA A 125 0.53 -4.12 9.21
C ALA A 125 0.17 -5.40 9.97
N ARG A 126 -0.67 -6.27 9.41
CA ARG A 126 -1.09 -7.53 10.06
C ARG A 126 0.05 -8.54 10.13
N ARG A 127 0.95 -8.57 9.15
CA ARG A 127 2.17 -9.38 9.22
C ARG A 127 3.10 -8.90 10.34
N ALA A 128 3.26 -7.58 10.48
CA ALA A 128 4.04 -7.00 11.57
C ALA A 128 3.44 -7.35 12.93
N ILE A 129 2.14 -7.14 13.12
CA ILE A 129 1.42 -7.49 14.36
C ILE A 129 1.61 -8.97 14.71
N ARG A 130 1.38 -9.87 13.74
CA ARG A 130 1.57 -11.31 13.95
C ARG A 130 3.01 -11.67 14.33
N SER A 131 3.99 -10.99 13.75
CA SER A 131 5.40 -11.20 14.12
C SER A 131 5.72 -10.71 15.53
N LEU A 132 5.10 -9.61 15.96
CA LEU A 132 5.32 -9.02 17.29
C LEU A 132 4.58 -9.79 18.40
N GLU A 133 3.36 -10.26 18.13
CA GLU A 133 2.50 -10.95 19.09
C GLU A 133 2.65 -12.49 19.04
N GLY A 134 3.39 -13.04 18.06
CA GLY A 134 3.50 -14.48 17.84
C GLY A 134 2.22 -15.13 17.27
N ARG A 135 1.13 -14.38 17.09
CA ARG A 135 -0.17 -14.84 16.57
C ARG A 135 -0.96 -13.68 15.94
N ASP A 136 -2.00 -14.00 15.20
CA ASP A 136 -2.99 -13.03 14.81
C ASP A 136 -3.87 -12.66 16.04
N ILE A 137 -4.16 -11.37 16.18
CA ILE A 137 -5.04 -10.83 17.23
C ILE A 137 -6.23 -10.13 16.56
N GLU A 138 -7.39 -10.18 17.22
CA GLU A 138 -8.61 -9.53 16.73
C GLU A 138 -8.63 -8.05 17.09
N ASP A 139 -8.33 -7.72 18.35
CA ASP A 139 -8.23 -6.33 18.81
C ASP A 139 -6.89 -5.73 18.40
N VAL A 140 -6.94 -4.80 17.47
CA VAL A 140 -5.78 -4.05 16.97
C VAL A 140 -5.82 -2.57 17.35
N SER A 141 -6.67 -2.18 18.27
CA SER A 141 -6.86 -0.78 18.70
C SER A 141 -5.56 -0.09 19.11
N ALA A 142 -4.69 -0.80 19.84
CA ALA A 142 -3.37 -0.31 20.21
C ALA A 142 -2.45 -0.08 18.99
N TYR A 143 -2.63 -0.81 17.90
CA TYR A 143 -1.87 -0.68 16.65
C TYR A 143 -2.46 0.37 15.70
N ILE A 144 -3.69 0.81 15.92
CA ILE A 144 -4.33 1.93 15.19
C ILE A 144 -3.95 3.26 15.81
N ASN A 145 -3.79 3.31 17.13
CA ASN A 145 -3.39 4.51 17.86
C ASN A 145 -1.94 4.87 17.54
N HIS A 146 -1.71 5.89 16.72
CA HIS A 146 -0.39 6.32 16.24
C HIS A 146 0.56 6.79 17.37
N ASN A 147 0.05 7.11 18.57
CA ASN A 147 0.83 7.50 19.72
C ASN A 147 1.31 6.32 20.57
N SER A 148 0.75 5.13 20.36
CA SER A 148 1.08 3.94 21.16
C SER A 148 2.47 3.37 20.83
N GLU A 149 3.06 2.67 21.79
CA GLU A 149 4.30 1.93 21.58
C GLU A 149 4.12 0.75 20.62
N GLN A 150 2.93 0.13 20.60
CA GLN A 150 2.58 -0.95 19.68
C GLN A 150 2.60 -0.47 18.23
N TYR A 151 2.01 0.70 17.97
CA TYR A 151 2.05 1.31 16.64
C TYR A 151 3.49 1.59 16.20
N LYS A 152 4.31 2.19 17.07
CA LYS A 152 5.70 2.49 16.76
C LYS A 152 6.50 1.24 16.41
N LYS A 153 6.38 0.17 17.23
CA LYS A 153 7.02 -1.13 16.97
C LYS A 153 6.56 -1.75 15.65
N MET A 154 5.27 -1.67 15.33
CA MET A 154 4.73 -2.15 14.06
C MET A 154 5.34 -1.39 12.87
N VAL A 155 5.40 -0.06 12.94
CA VAL A 155 5.99 0.76 11.87
C VAL A 155 7.49 0.49 11.71
N GLU A 156 8.22 0.33 12.80
CA GLU A 156 9.64 -0.06 12.79
C GLU A 156 9.85 -1.43 12.15
N TRP A 157 9.00 -2.41 12.50
CA TRP A 157 9.04 -3.73 11.90
C TRP A 157 8.82 -3.67 10.38
N ILE A 158 7.82 -2.89 9.94
CA ILE A 158 7.53 -2.71 8.50
C ILE A 158 8.70 -2.01 7.80
N ALA A 159 9.27 -0.98 8.43
CA ALA A 159 10.43 -0.27 7.87
C ALA A 159 11.62 -1.22 7.65
N LYS A 160 11.88 -2.10 8.62
CA LYS A 160 12.92 -3.13 8.53
C LYS A 160 12.59 -4.19 7.47
N ASP A 161 11.34 -4.66 7.41
CA ASP A 161 10.91 -5.61 6.37
C ASP A 161 11.04 -5.02 4.97
N LEU A 162 10.76 -3.73 4.80
CA LEU A 162 10.92 -3.02 3.52
C LEU A 162 12.38 -2.67 3.20
N ASP A 163 13.30 -2.77 4.16
CA ASP A 163 14.69 -2.36 4.02
C ASP A 163 14.83 -0.86 3.71
N VAL A 164 14.21 0.00 4.56
CA VAL A 164 14.26 1.45 4.40
C VAL A 164 14.79 2.15 5.65
N THR A 165 15.37 3.34 5.46
CA THR A 165 15.93 4.12 6.56
C THR A 165 14.86 4.59 7.54
N THR A 166 13.72 5.07 7.03
CA THR A 166 12.55 5.42 7.86
C THR A 166 11.25 5.21 7.10
N LEU A 167 10.23 4.84 7.85
CA LEU A 167 8.84 4.80 7.42
C LEU A 167 7.99 5.67 8.35
N ARG A 168 7.15 6.52 7.80
CA ARG A 168 6.13 7.26 8.56
C ARG A 168 4.86 7.30 7.75
N TYR A 169 3.80 6.80 8.34
CA TYR A 169 2.47 6.85 7.75
C TYR A 169 1.76 8.15 8.07
N GLN A 170 0.79 8.49 7.26
CA GLN A 170 -0.20 9.52 7.57
C GLN A 170 -1.12 9.05 8.70
N THR A 171 -1.67 9.95 9.50
CA THR A 171 -2.71 9.62 10.48
C THR A 171 -4.09 9.60 9.83
N VAL A 172 -5.06 8.96 10.49
CA VAL A 172 -6.46 8.96 9.98
C VAL A 172 -7.02 10.37 9.96
N ASP A 173 -6.77 11.13 11.02
CA ASP A 173 -7.34 12.47 11.18
C ASP A 173 -6.74 13.46 10.17
N ASP A 174 -5.42 13.47 9.98
CA ASP A 174 -4.76 14.30 8.97
C ASP A 174 -5.18 13.92 7.54
N MET A 175 -5.39 12.61 7.28
CA MET A 175 -5.90 12.17 5.98
C MET A 175 -7.32 12.66 5.72
N VAL A 176 -8.20 12.61 6.72
CA VAL A 176 -9.58 13.12 6.63
C VAL A 176 -9.58 14.63 6.41
N GLU A 177 -8.74 15.36 7.14
CA GLU A 177 -8.57 16.81 6.97
C GLU A 177 -8.09 17.15 5.56
N ALA A 178 -7.07 16.44 5.05
CA ALA A 178 -6.54 16.64 3.71
C ALA A 178 -7.55 16.35 2.60
N ILE A 179 -8.48 15.40 2.80
CA ILE A 179 -9.58 15.12 1.86
C ILE A 179 -10.62 16.25 1.86
N GLY A 180 -10.79 16.96 2.99
CA GLY A 180 -11.74 18.06 3.10
C GLY A 180 -13.21 17.67 3.12
N LEU A 181 -13.51 16.39 3.40
CA LEU A 181 -14.88 15.89 3.55
C LEU A 181 -15.15 15.49 5.00
N PRO A 182 -16.41 15.67 5.48
CA PRO A 182 -16.79 15.16 6.80
C PRO A 182 -16.52 13.66 6.93
N LYS A 183 -16.02 13.24 8.09
CA LYS A 183 -15.63 11.85 8.39
C LYS A 183 -16.76 10.85 8.11
N GLU A 184 -18.00 11.27 8.33
CA GLU A 184 -19.22 10.46 8.13
C GLU A 184 -19.50 10.15 6.65
N LYS A 185 -18.89 10.91 5.74
CA LYS A 185 -18.98 10.70 4.28
C LYS A 185 -17.85 9.81 3.74
N LEU A 186 -16.91 9.41 4.57
CA LEU A 186 -15.74 8.63 4.17
C LEU A 186 -15.83 7.19 4.68
N CYS A 187 -15.41 6.22 3.87
CA CYS A 187 -15.22 4.86 4.32
C CYS A 187 -13.79 4.71 4.87
N LEU A 188 -13.65 4.58 6.17
CA LEU A 188 -12.37 4.44 6.87
C LEU A 188 -12.10 3.00 7.33
N TYR A 189 -12.93 2.05 6.91
CA TYR A 189 -12.91 0.68 7.40
C TYR A 189 -11.53 -0.01 7.27
N CYS A 190 -10.83 0.20 6.16
CA CYS A 190 -9.54 -0.45 5.94
C CYS A 190 -8.48 -0.06 6.99
N TRP A 191 -8.63 1.09 7.63
CA TRP A 191 -7.69 1.62 8.61
C TRP A 191 -8.16 1.45 10.05
N THR A 192 -9.48 1.62 10.30
CA THR A 192 -10.05 1.68 11.66
C THR A 192 -10.87 0.45 12.03
N GLY A 193 -11.36 -0.32 11.05
CA GLY A 193 -12.36 -1.38 11.26
C GLY A 193 -13.78 -0.84 11.39
N GLU A 194 -13.96 0.47 11.44
CA GLU A 194 -15.26 1.12 11.55
C GLU A 194 -15.83 1.47 10.18
N CYS A 195 -17.04 1.04 9.91
CA CYS A 195 -17.76 1.40 8.71
C CYS A 195 -18.82 2.44 9.06
N PRO A 196 -18.87 3.59 8.38
CA PRO A 196 -20.01 4.47 8.52
C PRO A 196 -21.28 3.68 8.24
N LYS A 197 -22.33 3.93 9.00
CA LYS A 197 -23.68 3.39 8.70
C LYS A 197 -24.18 4.09 7.44
N PHE A 198 -23.73 3.66 6.28
CA PHE A 198 -24.34 4.07 5.03
C PHE A 198 -25.74 3.44 4.97
N THR A 199 -26.75 4.22 5.21
CA THR A 199 -28.12 3.84 4.86
C THR A 199 -28.23 4.00 3.33
N PRO A 200 -28.54 2.93 2.58
CA PRO A 200 -28.65 2.97 1.12
C PRO A 200 -29.56 4.08 0.59
N SER A 201 -30.61 4.40 1.34
CA SER A 201 -31.57 5.47 1.03
C SER A 201 -30.98 6.88 0.94
N LYS A 202 -29.79 7.14 1.51
CA LYS A 202 -29.14 8.46 1.42
C LYS A 202 -28.22 8.63 0.21
N LEU A 203 -27.88 7.56 -0.49
CA LEU A 203 -26.98 7.59 -1.65
C LEU A 203 -27.70 7.41 -2.98
N GLY A 204 -29.02 7.14 -2.99
CA GLY A 204 -29.77 6.87 -4.22
C GLY A 204 -29.26 5.63 -4.99
N ILE A 205 -28.57 4.73 -4.30
CA ILE A 205 -28.03 3.50 -4.88
C ILE A 205 -28.82 2.33 -4.29
N ASP A 206 -29.61 1.65 -5.11
CA ASP A 206 -30.22 0.37 -4.77
C ASP A 206 -29.09 -0.67 -4.65
N ILE A 207 -28.76 -1.04 -3.43
CA ILE A 207 -27.87 -2.19 -3.19
C ILE A 207 -28.69 -3.45 -3.49
N VAL A 208 -28.47 -4.03 -4.65
CA VAL A 208 -28.96 -5.38 -4.94
C VAL A 208 -28.30 -6.31 -3.92
N ASP A 209 -29.14 -6.93 -3.09
CA ASP A 209 -28.71 -7.95 -2.11
C ASP A 209 -27.97 -9.06 -2.85
N VAL A 210 -26.64 -9.06 -2.77
CA VAL A 210 -25.83 -10.16 -3.27
C VAL A 210 -26.03 -11.31 -2.29
N LYS A 211 -27.03 -12.15 -2.58
CA LYS A 211 -27.25 -13.42 -1.86
C LYS A 211 -25.90 -14.15 -1.80
N LYS A 212 -25.47 -14.51 -0.58
CA LYS A 212 -24.31 -15.35 -0.36
C LYS A 212 -24.36 -16.56 -1.32
N PRO A 213 -23.33 -16.87 -2.10
CA PRO A 213 -23.36 -18.05 -2.93
C PRO A 213 -23.54 -19.28 -2.04
N THR A 214 -24.65 -19.96 -2.22
CA THR A 214 -24.89 -21.26 -1.58
C THR A 214 -23.81 -22.21 -2.04
N ALA A 215 -23.01 -22.73 -1.12
CA ALA A 215 -21.98 -23.73 -1.40
C ALA A 215 -22.65 -24.92 -2.10
N LYS A 216 -22.41 -25.09 -3.40
CA LYS A 216 -22.79 -26.30 -4.13
C LYS A 216 -21.96 -27.45 -3.57
N LYS A 217 -22.63 -28.47 -2.98
CA LYS A 217 -22.00 -29.72 -2.59
C LYS A 217 -21.33 -30.36 -3.81
N PRO A 218 -20.10 -30.92 -3.66
CA PRO A 218 -19.45 -31.58 -4.76
C PRO A 218 -20.25 -32.80 -5.21
N THR A 219 -20.67 -32.82 -6.46
CA THR A 219 -21.28 -33.98 -7.11
C THR A 219 -20.21 -35.05 -7.27
N LYS A 220 -20.38 -36.20 -6.58
CA LYS A 220 -19.56 -37.38 -6.75
C LYS A 220 -19.80 -37.95 -8.15
N THR A 221 -18.92 -37.71 -9.08
CA THR A 221 -18.89 -38.42 -10.36
C THR A 221 -18.30 -39.82 -10.10
N LYS A 222 -19.13 -40.85 -10.17
CA LYS A 222 -18.68 -42.26 -10.19
C LYS A 222 -17.99 -42.51 -11.53
N VAL A 223 -16.69 -42.68 -11.52
CA VAL A 223 -15.95 -43.25 -12.64
C VAL A 223 -16.24 -44.78 -12.59
N LYS A 224 -16.89 -45.31 -13.61
CA LYS A 224 -16.92 -46.76 -13.89
C LYS A 224 -15.65 -47.10 -14.65
N LEU A 225 -14.97 -48.16 -14.12
CA LEU A 225 -13.87 -48.88 -14.76
C LEU A 225 -14.33 -49.49 -16.09
#